data_f217f399df8972102688faccd4590ed1
#
_entry.id   f217f399df8972102688faccd4590ed1
#
_cell.length_a   1.000
_cell.length_b   1.000
_cell.length_c   1.000
_cell.angle_alpha   90.00
_cell.angle_beta   90.00
_cell.angle_gamma   90.00
#
_symmetry.space_group_name_H-M   'P 1'
#
loop_
_entity.id
_entity.type
_entity.pdbx_description
1 polymer ?
#
loop_
_entity_poly.entity_id
_entity_poly.type
_entity_poly.pdbx_seq_one_letter_code
_entity_poly.pdbx_strand_id
1 'polypeptide(L)'
;MRCDCHIHMVLDGADWKSAIAAHRNGPDEGLIRARLARYRDLGFTYLRDGGDRWGVGARARELAPEYGICYRSPLAPLCKAGHYGSFIGTKYENLKEYAAIVSGLRAQGADFVKIMISGLMDFDRFGVLTEDGLAPAEIRELIHIAHEEGFAVMAHANGAGTVEAAADAGVDSIEHGAYLNDEALSAMAERGTVWVPTLSTIGNLRGRGRFDEAAVGQILASAAENVRRFAELGGFLAPGTDAGAWAVPHGSLTEYELLEALFGTETEKVLHRGIGEIQRKFS
;
A
#
# COMPACT_ATOMS: atom_id res chain seq x y z
N MET A 1 -6.39 -5.70 18.68
CA MET A 1 -6.49 -4.41 17.93
C MET A 1 -6.19 -4.70 16.47
N ARG A 2 -7.12 -4.42 15.56
CA ARG A 2 -6.88 -4.62 14.11
C ARG A 2 -6.41 -3.35 13.44
N CYS A 3 -5.47 -3.50 12.51
CA CYS A 3 -4.93 -2.42 11.69
C CYS A 3 -5.06 -2.80 10.22
N ASP A 4 -5.38 -1.84 9.36
CA ASP A 4 -5.26 -2.00 7.92
C ASP A 4 -4.28 -0.94 7.41
N CYS A 5 -3.07 -1.38 7.12
CA CYS A 5 -1.96 -0.50 6.78
C CYS A 5 -1.91 -0.12 5.30
N HIS A 6 -2.90 -0.56 4.50
CA HIS A 6 -3.03 -0.18 3.10
C HIS A 6 -4.48 -0.30 2.65
N ILE A 7 -5.13 0.84 2.46
CA ILE A 7 -6.47 0.93 1.87
C ILE A 7 -6.50 2.06 0.81
N HIS A 8 -7.55 2.10 0.01
CA HIS A 8 -7.89 3.21 -0.89
C HIS A 8 -9.32 3.67 -0.64
N MET A 9 -9.51 4.63 0.27
CA MET A 9 -10.85 5.09 0.67
C MET A 9 -11.69 5.60 -0.51
N VAL A 10 -11.07 6.09 -1.56
CA VAL A 10 -11.74 6.60 -2.78
C VAL A 10 -12.32 5.48 -3.66
N LEU A 11 -11.79 4.26 -3.58
CA LEU A 11 -12.17 3.12 -4.42
C LEU A 11 -13.19 2.22 -3.70
N ASP A 12 -13.83 1.28 -4.43
CA ASP A 12 -14.91 0.42 -3.88
C ASP A 12 -14.64 -1.09 -3.96
N GLY A 13 -13.55 -1.50 -4.61
CA GLY A 13 -13.24 -2.91 -4.82
C GLY A 13 -13.96 -3.56 -6.01
N ALA A 14 -14.75 -2.80 -6.77
CA ALA A 14 -15.53 -3.31 -7.90
C ALA A 14 -15.26 -2.56 -9.20
N ASP A 15 -15.61 -1.29 -9.27
CA ASP A 15 -15.40 -0.44 -10.46
C ASP A 15 -14.78 0.90 -10.05
N TRP A 16 -13.47 1.02 -10.24
CA TRP A 16 -12.74 2.23 -9.89
C TRP A 16 -13.27 3.51 -10.60
N LYS A 17 -13.81 3.39 -11.82
CA LYS A 17 -14.35 4.56 -12.55
C LYS A 17 -15.63 5.08 -11.90
N SER A 18 -16.53 4.18 -11.56
CA SER A 18 -17.77 4.51 -10.86
C SER A 18 -17.50 5.01 -9.45
N ALA A 19 -16.56 4.38 -8.74
CA ALA A 19 -16.13 4.79 -7.40
C ALA A 19 -15.62 6.24 -7.41
N ILE A 20 -14.68 6.57 -8.30
CA ILE A 20 -14.16 7.94 -8.46
C ILE A 20 -15.27 8.91 -8.87
N ALA A 21 -16.18 8.51 -9.77
CA ALA A 21 -17.26 9.36 -10.23
C ALA A 21 -18.22 9.76 -9.10
N ALA A 22 -18.39 8.93 -8.06
CA ALA A 22 -19.18 9.26 -6.88
C ALA A 22 -18.63 10.48 -6.12
N HIS A 23 -17.33 10.75 -6.23
CA HIS A 23 -16.65 11.88 -5.58
C HIS A 23 -16.40 13.08 -6.52
N ARG A 24 -17.02 13.12 -7.72
CA ARG A 24 -16.78 14.16 -8.75
C ARG A 24 -17.06 15.59 -8.25
N ASN A 25 -18.05 15.74 -7.38
CA ASN A 25 -18.47 17.05 -6.83
C ASN A 25 -17.92 17.29 -5.40
N GLY A 26 -16.89 16.57 -5.02
CA GLY A 26 -16.30 16.53 -3.69
C GLY A 26 -16.50 15.16 -3.00
N PRO A 27 -15.83 14.94 -1.87
CA PRO A 27 -15.96 13.70 -1.13
C PRO A 27 -17.40 13.39 -0.72
N ASP A 28 -17.89 12.21 -1.08
CA ASP A 28 -19.20 11.71 -0.60
C ASP A 28 -19.04 11.24 0.84
N GLU A 29 -19.47 12.06 1.79
CA GLU A 29 -19.38 11.74 3.22
C GLU A 29 -20.23 10.53 3.60
N GLY A 30 -21.34 10.28 2.94
CA GLY A 30 -22.20 9.14 3.21
C GLY A 30 -21.48 7.83 2.96
N LEU A 31 -20.77 7.72 1.81
CA LEU A 31 -19.93 6.57 1.50
C LEU A 31 -18.75 6.42 2.46
N ILE A 32 -18.05 7.53 2.79
CA ILE A 32 -16.92 7.50 3.73
C ILE A 32 -17.38 7.01 5.10
N ARG A 33 -18.46 7.57 5.64
CA ARG A 33 -19.04 7.19 6.94
C ARG A 33 -19.47 5.72 6.97
N ALA A 34 -20.09 5.22 5.91
CA ALA A 34 -20.47 3.82 5.80
C ALA A 34 -19.25 2.89 5.84
N ARG A 35 -18.16 3.25 5.14
CA ARG A 35 -16.88 2.50 5.15
C ARG A 35 -16.22 2.54 6.53
N LEU A 36 -16.11 3.72 7.16
CA LEU A 36 -15.55 3.87 8.51
C LEU A 36 -16.36 3.08 9.56
N ALA A 37 -17.69 3.13 9.50
CA ALA A 37 -18.57 2.33 10.37
C ALA A 37 -18.29 0.84 10.23
N ARG A 38 -18.15 0.35 8.99
CA ARG A 38 -17.80 -1.06 8.73
C ARG A 38 -16.46 -1.45 9.35
N TYR A 39 -15.40 -0.62 9.21
CA TYR A 39 -14.11 -0.87 9.84
C TYR A 39 -14.22 -0.90 11.37
N ARG A 40 -14.92 0.06 11.97
CA ARG A 40 -15.20 0.08 13.42
C ARG A 40 -15.89 -1.21 13.88
N ASP A 41 -16.94 -1.63 13.18
CA ASP A 41 -17.76 -2.80 13.55
C ASP A 41 -16.95 -4.11 13.46
N LEU A 42 -15.89 -4.13 12.64
CA LEU A 42 -14.93 -5.22 12.53
C LEU A 42 -13.75 -5.09 13.50
N GLY A 43 -13.72 -4.04 14.33
CA GLY A 43 -12.69 -3.83 15.36
C GLY A 43 -11.38 -3.25 14.85
N PHE A 44 -11.38 -2.58 13.68
CA PHE A 44 -10.22 -1.83 13.20
C PHE A 44 -10.10 -0.50 13.97
N THR A 45 -8.89 -0.18 14.38
CA THR A 45 -8.59 1.06 15.14
C THR A 45 -7.51 1.91 14.47
N TYR A 46 -6.89 1.39 13.41
CA TYR A 46 -5.90 2.10 12.62
C TYR A 46 -6.09 1.79 11.13
N LEU A 47 -6.11 2.84 10.31
CA LEU A 47 -6.17 2.76 8.86
C LEU A 47 -5.10 3.66 8.25
N ARG A 48 -4.36 3.17 7.24
CA ARG A 48 -3.42 3.95 6.44
C ARG A 48 -3.86 3.91 4.97
N ASP A 49 -4.21 5.08 4.47
CA ASP A 49 -4.76 5.26 3.12
C ASP A 49 -3.65 5.45 2.06
N GLY A 50 -3.87 4.96 0.87
CA GLY A 50 -2.98 5.21 -0.27
C GLY A 50 -3.14 6.59 -0.89
N GLY A 51 -4.18 7.34 -0.49
CA GLY A 51 -4.47 8.69 -0.97
C GLY A 51 -5.20 8.77 -2.30
N ASP A 52 -5.65 9.96 -2.62
CA ASP A 52 -6.36 10.29 -3.86
C ASP A 52 -6.34 11.80 -4.13
N ARG A 53 -6.58 12.20 -5.38
CA ARG A 53 -6.60 13.62 -5.78
C ARG A 53 -7.97 14.31 -5.64
N TRP A 54 -8.99 13.65 -5.09
CA TRP A 54 -10.34 14.20 -4.90
C TRP A 54 -10.61 14.60 -3.45
N GLY A 55 -9.63 14.38 -2.56
CA GLY A 55 -9.71 14.73 -1.14
C GLY A 55 -10.53 13.75 -0.29
N VAL A 56 -10.82 12.55 -0.81
CA VAL A 56 -11.60 11.54 -0.08
C VAL A 56 -10.84 11.04 1.15
N GLY A 57 -9.54 10.71 0.98
CA GLY A 57 -8.67 10.30 2.09
C GLY A 57 -8.50 11.40 3.13
N ALA A 58 -8.37 12.68 2.71
CA ALA A 58 -8.32 13.83 3.61
C ALA A 58 -9.61 13.94 4.44
N ARG A 59 -10.78 13.84 3.79
CA ARG A 59 -12.07 13.90 4.48
C ARG A 59 -12.29 12.70 5.40
N ALA A 60 -11.87 11.51 4.98
CA ALA A 60 -11.93 10.31 5.82
C ALA A 60 -11.09 10.48 7.10
N ARG A 61 -9.90 11.08 7.01
CA ARG A 61 -9.04 11.39 8.17
C ARG A 61 -9.75 12.31 9.18
N GLU A 62 -10.48 13.31 8.70
CA GLU A 62 -11.24 14.20 9.58
C GLU A 62 -12.40 13.49 10.28
N LEU A 63 -13.06 12.55 9.61
CA LEU A 63 -14.23 11.84 10.13
C LEU A 63 -13.87 10.61 10.98
N ALA A 64 -12.72 9.99 10.75
CA ALA A 64 -12.32 8.72 11.39
C ALA A 64 -12.32 8.75 12.94
N PRO A 65 -11.95 9.87 13.63
CA PRO A 65 -12.03 9.94 15.09
C PRO A 65 -13.43 9.72 15.65
N GLU A 66 -14.51 10.05 14.94
CA GLU A 66 -15.90 9.78 15.34
C GLU A 66 -16.19 8.27 15.47
N TYR A 67 -15.37 7.44 14.83
CA TYR A 67 -15.44 5.97 14.82
C TYR A 67 -14.37 5.32 15.70
N GLY A 68 -13.57 6.09 16.44
CA GLY A 68 -12.47 5.59 17.24
C GLY A 68 -11.30 5.04 16.41
N ILE A 69 -11.15 5.52 15.18
CA ILE A 69 -10.13 5.08 14.23
C ILE A 69 -9.05 6.16 14.09
N CYS A 70 -7.78 5.78 14.30
CA CYS A 70 -6.63 6.57 13.88
C CYS A 70 -6.44 6.37 12.38
N TYR A 71 -6.53 7.45 11.61
CA TYR A 71 -6.43 7.41 10.14
C TYR A 71 -5.25 8.24 9.67
N ARG A 72 -4.44 7.69 8.75
CA ARG A 72 -3.30 8.36 8.15
C ARG A 72 -3.47 8.47 6.65
N SER A 73 -3.16 9.63 6.08
CA SER A 73 -3.34 9.90 4.65
C SER A 73 -2.17 10.70 4.07
N PRO A 74 -1.64 10.31 2.90
CA PRO A 74 -0.65 11.09 2.15
C PRO A 74 -1.32 12.26 1.39
N LEU A 75 -2.62 12.45 1.54
CA LEU A 75 -3.51 13.27 0.72
C LEU A 75 -3.59 12.73 -0.72
N ALA A 76 -2.51 12.78 -1.49
CA ALA A 76 -2.46 12.24 -2.84
C ALA A 76 -1.20 11.40 -3.07
N PRO A 77 -1.30 10.22 -3.72
CA PRO A 77 -0.12 9.49 -4.14
C PRO A 77 0.57 10.18 -5.31
N LEU A 78 1.89 10.03 -5.41
CA LEU A 78 2.71 10.62 -6.46
C LEU A 78 3.15 9.56 -7.45
N CYS A 79 3.00 9.83 -8.73
CA CYS A 79 3.44 8.95 -9.81
C CYS A 79 4.14 9.75 -10.91
N LYS A 80 5.14 9.13 -11.55
CA LYS A 80 5.80 9.72 -12.69
C LYS A 80 4.84 9.78 -13.88
N ALA A 81 4.86 10.85 -14.64
CA ALA A 81 4.04 10.99 -15.85
C ALA A 81 4.33 9.85 -16.84
N GLY A 82 3.29 9.24 -17.38
CA GLY A 82 3.40 8.07 -18.26
C GLY A 82 3.53 6.72 -17.55
N HIS A 83 3.66 6.70 -16.21
CA HIS A 83 3.80 5.48 -15.40
C HIS A 83 2.54 5.16 -14.60
N TYR A 84 2.54 3.96 -13.97
CA TYR A 84 1.43 3.46 -13.15
C TYR A 84 1.06 4.43 -12.02
N GLY A 85 -0.22 4.46 -11.66
CA GLY A 85 -0.78 5.25 -10.55
C GLY A 85 -1.50 6.52 -10.97
N SER A 86 -1.40 6.93 -12.25
CA SER A 86 -1.97 8.20 -12.74
C SER A 86 -3.50 8.30 -12.66
N PHE A 87 -4.20 7.20 -12.43
CA PHE A 87 -5.67 7.18 -12.33
C PHE A 87 -6.18 7.75 -11.00
N ILE A 88 -5.38 7.70 -9.92
CA ILE A 88 -5.71 8.30 -8.61
C ILE A 88 -4.67 9.33 -8.14
N GLY A 89 -3.44 9.28 -8.68
CA GLY A 89 -2.30 10.05 -8.21
C GLY A 89 -2.10 11.39 -8.90
N THR A 90 -1.29 12.21 -8.26
CA THR A 90 -0.74 13.44 -8.80
C THR A 90 0.53 13.12 -9.57
N LYS A 91 0.63 13.62 -10.81
CA LYS A 91 1.75 13.36 -11.70
C LYS A 91 2.87 14.37 -11.49
N TYR A 92 4.10 13.89 -11.64
CA TYR A 92 5.29 14.73 -11.80
C TYR A 92 6.06 14.30 -13.06
N GLU A 93 6.75 15.20 -13.72
CA GLU A 93 7.55 14.94 -14.92
C GLU A 93 9.04 14.80 -14.59
N ASN A 94 9.49 15.49 -13.54
CA ASN A 94 10.89 15.54 -13.12
C ASN A 94 11.02 15.77 -11.61
N LEU A 95 12.23 15.60 -11.07
CA LEU A 95 12.50 15.72 -9.63
C LEU A 95 12.22 17.12 -9.07
N LYS A 96 12.33 18.18 -9.87
CA LYS A 96 12.01 19.54 -9.42
C LYS A 96 10.51 19.70 -9.16
N GLU A 97 9.68 19.17 -10.05
CA GLU A 97 8.22 19.15 -9.86
C GLU A 97 7.84 18.26 -8.69
N TYR A 98 8.45 17.07 -8.58
CA TYR A 98 8.23 16.18 -7.44
C TYR A 98 8.52 16.91 -6.12
N ALA A 99 9.68 17.54 -5.97
CA ALA A 99 10.05 18.31 -4.78
C ALA A 99 9.01 19.41 -4.44
N ALA A 100 8.55 20.14 -5.47
CA ALA A 100 7.54 21.17 -5.27
C ALA A 100 6.20 20.60 -4.79
N ILE A 101 5.80 19.41 -5.30
CA ILE A 101 4.58 18.73 -4.86
C ILE A 101 4.74 18.24 -3.41
N VAL A 102 5.87 17.62 -3.06
CA VAL A 102 6.15 17.12 -1.69
C VAL A 102 6.11 18.28 -0.68
N SER A 103 6.76 19.40 -1.00
CA SER A 103 6.68 20.61 -0.15
C SER A 103 5.24 21.14 -0.01
N GLY A 104 4.46 21.09 -1.10
CA GLY A 104 3.04 21.42 -1.09
C GLY A 104 2.20 20.50 -0.22
N LEU A 105 2.48 19.18 -0.21
CA LEU A 105 1.82 18.20 0.65
C LEU A 105 2.12 18.48 2.13
N ARG A 106 3.37 18.86 2.46
CA ARG A 106 3.73 19.27 3.82
C ARG A 106 2.91 20.48 4.29
N ALA A 107 2.79 21.50 3.45
CA ALA A 107 2.00 22.70 3.77
C ALA A 107 0.50 22.38 3.95
N GLN A 108 -0.01 21.34 3.30
CA GLN A 108 -1.39 20.85 3.40
C GLN A 108 -1.60 19.86 4.57
N GLY A 109 -0.54 19.50 5.28
CA GLY A 109 -0.60 18.61 6.44
C GLY A 109 -0.80 17.13 6.07
N ALA A 110 -0.16 16.66 4.99
CA ALA A 110 -0.06 15.22 4.72
C ALA A 110 0.68 14.52 5.88
N ASP A 111 0.27 13.30 6.21
CA ASP A 111 0.92 12.51 7.25
C ASP A 111 2.22 11.86 6.75
N PHE A 112 2.32 11.54 5.46
CA PHE A 112 3.47 10.88 4.81
C PHE A 112 3.42 11.08 3.29
N VAL A 113 4.42 10.60 2.58
CA VAL A 113 4.45 10.59 1.10
C VAL A 113 4.19 9.18 0.59
N LYS A 114 3.24 9.02 -0.35
CA LYS A 114 3.03 7.78 -1.12
C LYS A 114 3.58 7.96 -2.52
N ILE A 115 4.46 7.03 -2.94
CA ILE A 115 5.02 6.99 -4.30
C ILE A 115 4.67 5.69 -5.03
N MET A 116 4.54 5.77 -6.35
CA MET A 116 4.37 4.63 -7.24
C MET A 116 5.66 4.48 -8.05
N ILE A 117 6.43 3.42 -7.83
CA ILE A 117 7.77 3.24 -8.41
C ILE A 117 7.89 2.02 -9.33
N SER A 118 6.81 1.28 -9.54
CA SER A 118 6.72 0.18 -10.51
C SER A 118 5.29 -0.02 -11.01
N GLY A 119 5.12 -0.90 -12.01
CA GLY A 119 3.81 -1.40 -12.42
C GLY A 119 3.22 -2.45 -11.47
N LEU A 120 2.12 -3.06 -11.92
CA LEU A 120 1.41 -4.14 -11.25
C LEU A 120 1.96 -5.51 -11.66
N MET A 121 1.59 -6.54 -10.91
CA MET A 121 1.65 -7.92 -11.39
C MET A 121 0.72 -8.12 -12.59
N ASP A 122 1.15 -8.88 -13.59
CA ASP A 122 0.27 -9.43 -14.62
C ASP A 122 -0.38 -10.70 -14.04
N PHE A 123 -1.66 -10.65 -13.74
CA PHE A 123 -2.36 -11.77 -13.10
C PHE A 123 -2.66 -12.94 -14.05
N ASP A 124 -2.43 -12.78 -15.36
CA ASP A 124 -2.52 -13.84 -16.35
C ASP A 124 -1.17 -14.52 -16.63
N ARG A 125 -0.05 -13.91 -16.15
CA ARG A 125 1.31 -14.39 -16.44
C ARG A 125 2.22 -14.27 -15.22
N PHE A 126 2.49 -15.40 -14.58
CA PHE A 126 3.42 -15.45 -13.45
C PHE A 126 4.80 -14.90 -13.81
N GLY A 127 5.39 -14.10 -12.92
CA GLY A 127 6.73 -13.51 -13.09
C GLY A 127 6.76 -12.24 -13.95
N VAL A 128 5.62 -11.78 -14.45
CA VAL A 128 5.55 -10.60 -15.34
C VAL A 128 4.95 -9.40 -14.59
N LEU A 129 5.57 -8.24 -14.78
CA LEU A 129 5.03 -6.94 -14.36
C LEU A 129 4.45 -6.21 -15.57
N THR A 130 3.41 -5.41 -15.36
CA THR A 130 2.79 -4.58 -16.41
C THR A 130 3.70 -3.44 -16.87
N GLU A 131 4.68 -3.08 -16.03
CA GLU A 131 5.63 -2.02 -16.26
C GLU A 131 6.86 -2.23 -15.36
N ASP A 132 8.04 -1.96 -15.87
CA ASP A 132 9.29 -2.01 -15.11
C ASP A 132 9.31 -0.94 -13.99
N GLY A 133 10.18 -1.15 -13.00
CA GLY A 133 10.44 -0.14 -11.96
C GLY A 133 11.17 1.09 -12.52
N LEU A 134 11.04 2.20 -11.80
CA LEU A 134 11.84 3.39 -12.07
C LEU A 134 13.34 3.10 -11.88
N ALA A 135 14.19 3.90 -12.51
CA ALA A 135 15.63 3.74 -12.37
C ALA A 135 16.07 3.87 -10.89
N PRO A 136 17.01 3.04 -10.41
CA PRO A 136 17.45 3.05 -9.01
C PRO A 136 17.93 4.41 -8.50
N ALA A 137 18.59 5.20 -9.38
CA ALA A 137 19.01 6.56 -9.02
C ALA A 137 17.82 7.50 -8.81
N GLU A 138 16.77 7.37 -9.62
CA GLU A 138 15.54 8.16 -9.45
C GLU A 138 14.79 7.76 -8.17
N ILE A 139 14.65 6.46 -7.90
CA ILE A 139 14.05 5.95 -6.66
C ILE A 139 14.74 6.57 -5.44
N ARG A 140 16.08 6.58 -5.43
CA ARG A 140 16.86 7.16 -4.35
C ARG A 140 16.55 8.64 -4.13
N GLU A 141 16.50 9.41 -5.21
CA GLU A 141 16.23 10.85 -5.14
C GLU A 141 14.79 11.14 -4.66
N LEU A 142 13.80 10.36 -5.12
CA LEU A 142 12.41 10.51 -4.65
C LEU A 142 12.30 10.30 -3.14
N ILE A 143 12.93 9.25 -2.62
CA ILE A 143 12.91 8.93 -1.17
C ILE A 143 13.68 9.99 -0.39
N HIS A 144 14.87 10.39 -0.88
CA HIS A 144 15.68 11.42 -0.25
C HIS A 144 14.93 12.75 -0.13
N ILE A 145 14.32 13.24 -1.20
CA ILE A 145 13.55 14.49 -1.21
C ILE A 145 12.38 14.43 -0.19
N ALA A 146 11.68 13.30 -0.10
CA ALA A 146 10.60 13.16 0.87
C ALA A 146 11.12 13.16 2.32
N HIS A 147 12.23 12.50 2.59
CA HIS A 147 12.88 12.48 3.90
C HIS A 147 13.41 13.86 4.31
N GLU A 148 14.02 14.62 3.40
CA GLU A 148 14.47 15.99 3.67
C GLU A 148 13.30 16.93 4.07
N GLU A 149 12.11 16.69 3.54
CA GLU A 149 10.88 17.37 3.95
C GLU A 149 10.29 16.80 5.25
N GLY A 150 10.92 15.79 5.86
CA GLY A 150 10.53 15.18 7.13
C GLY A 150 9.39 14.17 7.02
N PHE A 151 9.13 13.60 5.84
CA PHE A 151 8.11 12.58 5.62
C PHE A 151 8.67 11.17 5.65
N ALA A 152 7.93 10.23 6.20
CA ALA A 152 8.08 8.82 5.88
C ALA A 152 7.56 8.53 4.46
N VAL A 153 8.09 7.48 3.83
CA VAL A 153 7.76 7.10 2.45
C VAL A 153 7.09 5.72 2.39
N MET A 154 5.88 5.68 1.86
CA MET A 154 5.12 4.48 1.50
C MET A 154 5.27 4.23 0.00
N ALA A 155 5.88 3.12 -0.42
CA ALA A 155 6.14 2.85 -1.83
C ALA A 155 5.35 1.66 -2.36
N HIS A 156 4.49 1.88 -3.40
CA HIS A 156 4.05 0.80 -4.26
C HIS A 156 5.26 0.33 -5.08
N ALA A 157 5.69 -0.90 -4.87
CA ALA A 157 6.88 -1.46 -5.50
C ALA A 157 6.74 -2.97 -5.73
N ASN A 158 7.03 -3.40 -6.94
CA ASN A 158 7.09 -4.80 -7.34
C ASN A 158 8.40 -5.06 -8.10
N GLY A 159 8.87 -6.30 -8.06
CA GLY A 159 10.12 -6.74 -8.66
C GLY A 159 11.32 -6.54 -7.74
N ALA A 160 12.18 -7.57 -7.66
CA ALA A 160 13.31 -7.62 -6.73
C ALA A 160 14.23 -6.40 -6.82
N GLY A 161 14.69 -6.03 -8.02
CA GLY A 161 15.61 -4.89 -8.19
C GLY A 161 15.00 -3.55 -7.80
N THR A 162 13.69 -3.34 -8.01
CA THR A 162 13.00 -2.11 -7.60
C THR A 162 12.91 -2.02 -6.07
N VAL A 163 12.55 -3.14 -5.43
CA VAL A 163 12.40 -3.22 -3.96
C VAL A 163 13.75 -3.09 -3.28
N GLU A 164 14.79 -3.76 -3.79
CA GLU A 164 16.17 -3.64 -3.30
C GLU A 164 16.66 -2.18 -3.36
N ALA A 165 16.48 -1.52 -4.53
CA ALA A 165 16.86 -0.12 -4.70
C ALA A 165 16.11 0.82 -3.73
N ALA A 166 14.83 0.57 -3.48
CA ALA A 166 14.04 1.34 -2.53
C ALA A 166 14.46 1.09 -1.07
N ALA A 167 14.73 -0.17 -0.70
CA ALA A 167 15.23 -0.54 0.62
C ALA A 167 16.59 0.11 0.90
N ASP A 168 17.52 0.04 -0.05
CA ASP A 168 18.84 0.68 0.04
C ASP A 168 18.76 2.21 0.14
N ALA A 169 17.73 2.82 -0.46
CA ALA A 169 17.45 4.24 -0.32
C ALA A 169 16.77 4.60 1.01
N GLY A 170 16.44 3.61 1.86
CA GLY A 170 15.85 3.82 3.17
C GLY A 170 14.32 4.01 3.18
N VAL A 171 13.61 3.45 2.21
CA VAL A 171 12.14 3.52 2.18
C VAL A 171 11.53 2.98 3.48
N ASP A 172 10.48 3.62 3.98
CA ASP A 172 9.88 3.27 5.26
C ASP A 172 8.93 2.08 5.17
N SER A 173 8.16 1.96 4.09
CA SER A 173 7.41 0.74 3.79
C SER A 173 7.33 0.43 2.31
N ILE A 174 7.34 -0.88 2.01
CA ILE A 174 7.06 -1.47 0.70
C ILE A 174 5.66 -2.06 0.74
N GLU A 175 4.87 -1.70 -0.25
CA GLU A 175 3.54 -2.23 -0.48
C GLU A 175 3.58 -3.24 -1.64
N HIS A 176 2.86 -4.33 -1.53
CA HIS A 176 2.80 -5.48 -2.44
C HIS A 176 4.09 -6.30 -2.45
N GLY A 177 5.16 -5.84 -3.08
CA GLY A 177 6.42 -6.56 -3.09
C GLY A 177 6.35 -7.90 -3.82
N ALA A 178 5.79 -7.92 -5.04
CA ALA A 178 5.75 -9.14 -5.83
C ALA A 178 7.12 -9.51 -6.41
N TYR A 179 7.37 -10.82 -6.56
CA TYR A 179 8.55 -11.40 -7.22
C TYR A 179 9.89 -10.99 -6.60
N LEU A 180 9.97 -11.02 -5.26
CA LEU A 180 11.20 -10.73 -4.53
C LEU A 180 12.12 -11.96 -4.52
N ASN A 181 13.41 -11.69 -4.47
CA ASN A 181 14.48 -12.66 -4.23
C ASN A 181 15.07 -12.48 -2.81
N ASP A 182 15.99 -13.35 -2.41
CA ASP A 182 16.61 -13.31 -1.08
C ASP A 182 17.38 -12.02 -0.84
N GLU A 183 17.99 -11.41 -1.86
CA GLU A 183 18.72 -10.15 -1.76
C GLU A 183 17.77 -8.99 -1.39
N ALA A 184 16.65 -8.86 -2.07
CA ALA A 184 15.65 -7.83 -1.78
C ALA A 184 15.02 -8.02 -0.39
N LEU A 185 14.71 -9.27 0.00
CA LEU A 185 14.18 -9.59 1.33
C LEU A 185 15.19 -9.25 2.43
N SER A 186 16.46 -9.59 2.23
CA SER A 186 17.54 -9.27 3.17
C SER A 186 17.76 -7.77 3.27
N ALA A 187 17.80 -7.05 2.15
CA ALA A 187 17.94 -5.59 2.15
C ALA A 187 16.82 -4.92 2.95
N MET A 188 15.55 -5.32 2.74
CA MET A 188 14.42 -4.79 3.52
C MET A 188 14.56 -5.08 5.02
N ALA A 189 14.94 -6.31 5.40
CA ALA A 189 15.08 -6.71 6.79
C ALA A 189 16.21 -5.94 7.49
N GLU A 190 17.38 -5.82 6.85
CA GLU A 190 18.55 -5.11 7.37
C GLU A 190 18.32 -3.60 7.52
N ARG A 191 17.58 -2.99 6.59
CA ARG A 191 17.25 -1.56 6.61
C ARG A 191 16.05 -1.23 7.50
N GLY A 192 15.34 -2.23 8.04
CA GLY A 192 14.15 -2.03 8.85
C GLY A 192 12.97 -1.45 8.07
N THR A 193 12.90 -1.75 6.77
CA THR A 193 11.76 -1.45 5.92
C THR A 193 10.58 -2.32 6.35
N VAL A 194 9.41 -1.73 6.54
CA VAL A 194 8.20 -2.51 6.82
C VAL A 194 7.61 -3.03 5.52
N TRP A 195 7.29 -4.31 5.47
CA TRP A 195 6.60 -4.88 4.32
C TRP A 195 5.10 -5.05 4.60
N VAL A 196 4.26 -4.52 3.72
CA VAL A 196 2.80 -4.66 3.70
C VAL A 196 2.45 -5.46 2.45
N PRO A 197 2.36 -6.81 2.52
CA PRO A 197 2.36 -7.68 1.34
C PRO A 197 1.05 -7.66 0.56
N THR A 198 -0.05 -7.21 1.15
CA THR A 198 -1.37 -7.12 0.51
C THR A 198 -1.80 -8.40 -0.22
N LEU A 199 -1.58 -9.56 0.42
CA LEU A 199 -1.90 -10.88 -0.14
C LEU A 199 -3.36 -10.99 -0.58
N SER A 200 -4.26 -10.22 0.05
CA SER A 200 -5.67 -10.14 -0.29
C SER A 200 -5.95 -9.69 -1.72
N THR A 201 -5.07 -8.86 -2.32
CA THR A 201 -5.21 -8.47 -3.74
C THR A 201 -5.12 -9.66 -4.69
N ILE A 202 -4.36 -10.68 -4.31
CA ILE A 202 -4.18 -11.92 -5.09
C ILE A 202 -5.21 -12.97 -4.62
N GLY A 203 -5.34 -13.15 -3.29
CA GLY A 203 -6.22 -14.14 -2.70
C GLY A 203 -7.68 -13.99 -3.13
N ASN A 204 -8.17 -12.77 -3.19
CA ASN A 204 -9.54 -12.45 -3.62
C ASN A 204 -9.80 -12.64 -5.12
N LEU A 205 -8.77 -12.83 -5.95
CA LEU A 205 -8.94 -13.13 -7.39
C LEU A 205 -9.31 -14.58 -7.64
N ARG A 206 -8.97 -15.48 -6.72
CA ARG A 206 -9.23 -16.92 -6.87
C ARG A 206 -10.72 -17.20 -7.02
N GLY A 207 -11.06 -18.04 -8.00
CA GLY A 207 -12.44 -18.42 -8.30
C GLY A 207 -13.30 -17.31 -8.91
N ARG A 208 -12.71 -16.17 -9.31
CA ARG A 208 -13.44 -15.07 -9.96
C ARG A 208 -13.56 -15.22 -11.47
N GLY A 209 -12.76 -16.09 -12.09
CA GLY A 209 -12.82 -16.36 -13.54
C GLY A 209 -12.42 -15.18 -14.44
N ARG A 210 -11.76 -14.16 -13.88
CA ARG A 210 -11.32 -12.98 -14.63
C ARG A 210 -9.91 -13.14 -15.18
N PHE A 211 -9.05 -13.83 -14.44
CA PHE A 211 -7.65 -14.04 -14.75
C PHE A 211 -7.34 -15.54 -14.82
N ASP A 212 -6.17 -15.90 -15.30
CA ASP A 212 -5.70 -17.29 -15.31
C ASP A 212 -5.54 -17.80 -13.86
N GLU A 213 -6.35 -18.78 -13.48
CA GLU A 213 -6.39 -19.31 -12.11
C GLU A 213 -5.05 -19.98 -11.72
N ALA A 214 -4.32 -20.57 -12.68
CA ALA A 214 -3.02 -21.19 -12.42
C ALA A 214 -1.96 -20.10 -12.15
N ALA A 215 -1.96 -19.03 -12.94
CA ALA A 215 -1.08 -17.89 -12.74
C ALA A 215 -1.36 -17.21 -11.38
N VAL A 216 -2.63 -16.92 -11.07
CA VAL A 216 -3.04 -16.35 -9.76
C VAL A 216 -2.59 -17.26 -8.61
N GLY A 217 -2.75 -18.59 -8.74
CA GLY A 217 -2.30 -19.54 -7.74
C GLY A 217 -0.77 -19.53 -7.53
N GLN A 218 0.00 -19.43 -8.61
CA GLN A 218 1.47 -19.34 -8.54
C GLN A 218 1.93 -18.01 -7.93
N ILE A 219 1.30 -16.89 -8.28
CA ILE A 219 1.60 -15.57 -7.72
C ILE A 219 1.37 -15.58 -6.21
N LEU A 220 0.21 -16.09 -5.75
CA LEU A 220 -0.09 -16.18 -4.33
C LEU A 220 0.89 -17.08 -3.57
N ALA A 221 1.23 -18.25 -4.13
CA ALA A 221 2.18 -19.17 -3.51
C ALA A 221 3.57 -18.54 -3.38
N SER A 222 4.06 -17.88 -4.44
CA SER A 222 5.34 -17.16 -4.41
C SER A 222 5.35 -16.02 -3.38
N ALA A 223 4.27 -15.20 -3.33
CA ALA A 223 4.15 -14.14 -2.35
C ALA A 223 4.13 -14.69 -0.91
N ALA A 224 3.37 -15.76 -0.67
CA ALA A 224 3.27 -16.42 0.63
C ALA A 224 4.62 -16.98 1.10
N GLU A 225 5.40 -17.58 0.21
CA GLU A 225 6.76 -18.08 0.51
C GLU A 225 7.70 -16.94 0.89
N ASN A 226 7.70 -15.86 0.12
CA ASN A 226 8.50 -14.68 0.41
C ASN A 226 8.10 -14.02 1.76
N VAL A 227 6.81 -14.00 2.10
CA VAL A 227 6.33 -13.50 3.40
C VAL A 227 6.88 -14.33 4.56
N ARG A 228 6.88 -15.68 4.44
CA ARG A 228 7.50 -16.56 5.45
C ARG A 228 8.99 -16.28 5.56
N ARG A 229 9.69 -16.24 4.42
CA ARG A 229 11.13 -15.99 4.37
C ARG A 229 11.51 -14.66 5.01
N PHE A 230 10.76 -13.60 4.73
CA PHE A 230 10.98 -12.29 5.34
C PHE A 230 10.79 -12.29 6.86
N ALA A 231 9.77 -13.00 7.36
CA ALA A 231 9.56 -13.18 8.79
C ALA A 231 10.71 -13.95 9.45
N GLU A 232 11.26 -15.00 8.81
CA GLU A 232 12.43 -15.75 9.26
C GLU A 232 13.70 -14.89 9.37
N LEU A 233 13.87 -13.93 8.44
CA LEU A 233 14.93 -12.92 8.48
C LEU A 233 14.72 -11.86 9.59
N GLY A 234 13.63 -11.95 10.34
CA GLY A 234 13.30 -11.00 11.40
C GLY A 234 12.73 -9.67 10.87
N GLY A 235 12.28 -9.62 9.62
CA GLY A 235 11.69 -8.46 8.99
C GLY A 235 10.40 -7.99 9.66
N PHE A 236 10.01 -6.76 9.41
CA PHE A 236 8.79 -6.14 9.94
C PHE A 236 7.63 -6.32 8.97
N LEU A 237 6.70 -7.23 9.28
CA LEU A 237 5.46 -7.44 8.51
C LEU A 237 4.30 -6.69 9.13
N ALA A 238 3.50 -5.97 8.33
CA ALA A 238 2.26 -5.35 8.76
C ALA A 238 1.11 -5.73 7.82
N PRO A 239 -0.12 -5.93 8.34
CA PRO A 239 -1.26 -6.29 7.52
C PRO A 239 -1.78 -5.08 6.76
N GLY A 240 -2.11 -5.25 5.49
CA GLY A 240 -2.78 -4.26 4.66
C GLY A 240 -3.56 -4.96 3.56
N THR A 241 -4.83 -4.59 3.40
CA THR A 241 -5.72 -5.31 2.48
C THR A 241 -5.66 -4.80 1.06
N ASP A 242 -5.22 -3.56 0.84
CA ASP A 242 -5.43 -2.81 -0.40
C ASP A 242 -6.94 -2.67 -0.72
N ALA A 243 -7.76 -2.51 0.35
CA ALA A 243 -9.20 -2.36 0.19
C ALA A 243 -9.55 -1.18 -0.73
N GLY A 244 -10.42 -1.44 -1.68
CA GLY A 244 -10.71 -0.54 -2.80
C GLY A 244 -10.09 -1.00 -4.12
N ALA A 245 -8.99 -1.76 -4.10
CA ALA A 245 -8.52 -2.46 -5.28
C ALA A 245 -9.54 -3.52 -5.75
N TRP A 246 -9.48 -3.88 -7.03
CA TRP A 246 -10.48 -4.80 -7.60
C TRP A 246 -10.56 -6.13 -6.83
N ALA A 247 -11.78 -6.53 -6.51
CA ALA A 247 -12.14 -7.69 -5.69
C ALA A 247 -11.78 -7.57 -4.19
N VAL A 248 -11.30 -6.42 -3.72
CA VAL A 248 -11.01 -6.20 -2.29
C VAL A 248 -11.99 -5.17 -1.69
N PRO A 249 -13.11 -5.58 -1.12
CA PRO A 249 -14.05 -4.67 -0.49
C PRO A 249 -13.50 -4.07 0.81
N HIS A 250 -13.95 -2.86 1.17
CA HIS A 250 -13.63 -2.27 2.47
C HIS A 250 -14.05 -3.18 3.62
N GLY A 251 -13.18 -3.33 4.62
CA GLY A 251 -13.38 -4.24 5.75
C GLY A 251 -13.24 -5.72 5.37
N SER A 252 -12.44 -6.03 4.32
CA SER A 252 -12.01 -7.40 4.04
C SER A 252 -11.17 -7.94 5.20
N LEU A 253 -11.35 -9.21 5.54
CA LEU A 253 -10.51 -9.92 6.51
C LEU A 253 -9.53 -10.90 5.83
N THR A 254 -9.58 -11.00 4.50
CA THR A 254 -8.79 -11.97 3.73
C THR A 254 -7.29 -11.86 4.00
N GLU A 255 -6.75 -10.65 4.21
CA GLU A 255 -5.33 -10.49 4.55
C GLU A 255 -4.98 -11.19 5.86
N TYR A 256 -5.82 -11.00 6.89
CA TYR A 256 -5.64 -11.66 8.17
C TYR A 256 -5.79 -13.18 8.07
N GLU A 257 -6.77 -13.66 7.31
CA GLU A 257 -7.01 -15.10 7.07
C GLU A 257 -5.82 -15.75 6.37
N LEU A 258 -5.24 -15.08 5.36
CA LEU A 258 -4.06 -15.56 4.65
C LEU A 258 -2.82 -15.56 5.54
N LEU A 259 -2.58 -14.50 6.31
CA LEU A 259 -1.45 -14.43 7.25
C LEU A 259 -1.61 -15.45 8.39
N GLU A 260 -2.83 -15.67 8.89
CA GLU A 260 -3.11 -16.72 9.89
C GLU A 260 -2.86 -18.12 9.32
N ALA A 261 -3.20 -18.37 8.06
CA ALA A 261 -2.87 -19.63 7.40
C ALA A 261 -1.36 -19.85 7.23
N LEU A 262 -0.56 -18.76 7.17
CA LEU A 262 0.90 -18.83 7.07
C LEU A 262 1.59 -19.06 8.42
N PHE A 263 1.14 -18.40 9.48
CA PHE A 263 1.83 -18.31 10.76
C PHE A 263 1.09 -18.97 11.94
N GLY A 264 -0.17 -19.36 11.74
CA GLY A 264 -1.00 -19.99 12.78
C GLY A 264 -1.07 -19.14 14.05
N THR A 265 -0.75 -19.73 15.18
CA THR A 265 -0.77 -19.06 16.50
C THR A 265 0.27 -17.96 16.67
N GLU A 266 1.31 -17.90 15.81
CA GLU A 266 2.35 -16.88 15.87
C GLU A 266 1.98 -15.59 15.12
N THR A 267 0.86 -15.56 14.40
CA THR A 267 0.44 -14.44 13.54
C THR A 267 0.44 -13.10 14.28
N GLU A 268 -0.19 -13.06 15.46
CA GLU A 268 -0.26 -11.83 16.26
C GLU A 268 1.14 -11.30 16.64
N LYS A 269 2.04 -12.19 17.05
CA LYS A 269 3.41 -11.86 17.43
C LYS A 269 4.23 -11.37 16.23
N VAL A 270 4.08 -12.02 15.06
CA VAL A 270 4.77 -11.62 13.82
C VAL A 270 4.32 -10.22 13.39
N LEU A 271 3.02 -9.93 13.40
CA LEU A 271 2.48 -8.66 12.93
C LEU A 271 2.66 -7.52 13.94
N HIS A 272 2.70 -7.80 15.24
CA HIS A 272 2.76 -6.77 16.29
C HIS A 272 3.93 -5.80 16.11
N ARG A 273 5.11 -6.32 15.75
CA ARG A 273 6.32 -5.51 15.53
C ARG A 273 6.17 -4.59 14.31
N GLY A 274 5.69 -5.13 13.19
CA GLY A 274 5.50 -4.35 11.97
C GLY A 274 4.40 -3.28 12.11
N ILE A 275 3.29 -3.60 12.79
CA ILE A 275 2.26 -2.62 13.13
C ILE A 275 2.84 -1.48 13.97
N GLY A 276 3.63 -1.81 15.00
CA GLY A 276 4.29 -0.80 15.84
C GLY A 276 5.21 0.10 15.03
N GLU A 277 6.00 -0.44 14.11
CA GLU A 277 6.88 0.33 13.22
C GLU A 277 6.08 1.22 12.25
N ILE A 278 4.98 0.74 11.65
CA ILE A 278 4.10 1.58 10.83
C ILE A 278 3.56 2.74 11.65
N GLN A 279 3.04 2.48 12.85
CA GLN A 279 2.50 3.55 13.69
C GLN A 279 3.56 4.57 14.12
N ARG A 280 4.79 4.13 14.36
CA ARG A 280 5.92 4.99 14.73
C ARG A 280 6.41 5.85 13.54
N LYS A 281 6.59 5.25 12.36
CA LYS A 281 7.14 5.93 11.18
C LYS A 281 6.13 6.87 10.52
N PHE A 282 4.85 6.50 10.53
CA PHE A 282 3.77 7.21 9.83
C PHE A 282 2.84 7.97 10.81
N SER A 283 3.37 8.43 11.94
CA SER A 283 2.62 9.18 12.97
C SER A 283 2.47 10.65 12.65
#